data_889e1f897605b19c02c13b41f2dac5dc
#
_entry.id   889e1f897605b19c02c13b41f2dac5dc
#
_cell.length_a   1.000
_cell.length_b   1.000
_cell.length_c   1.000
_cell.angle_alpha   90.00
_cell.angle_beta   90.00
_cell.angle_gamma   90.00
#
_symmetry.space_group_name_H-M   'P 1'
#
loop_
_entity.id
_entity.type
_entity.pdbx_description
1 polymer ?
#
loop_
_entity_poly.entity_id
_entity_poly.type
_entity_poly.pdbx_seq_one_letter_code
_entity_poly.pdbx_strand_id
1 'polypeptide(L)'
;MNDRDKLEHEARAAARAVYIGRDTLLATVLRRFKMFLPASDVGIVPHLALDGFWESWVTCAMLRMVRPGMRVVNVGANVGYYALLFADLVGKDGVVFAVEPNPDLCVLLEKSKHTNGYAQLCVLRAAVADAVGDGTMVIPEGYAMNAHLGDVSGAEGRIVPTLVSTVDVIAMSSLQGPADVVFIDAEGAEERIWEGMKKTREKPDVTLVIEFSPPRYKDAVGFAKKFEQDGFALGYIDDDGAIAWVTAERLAAGPEVMAVLRRPR
;
A
#
# COMPACT_ATOMS: atom_id res chain seq x y z
N MET A 1 14.45 23.37 -7.62
CA MET A 1 14.11 21.93 -7.70
C MET A 1 13.44 21.60 -6.39
N ASN A 2 12.15 21.19 -6.42
CA ASN A 2 11.42 20.78 -5.23
C ASN A 2 11.88 19.39 -4.75
N ASP A 3 11.36 18.92 -3.60
CA ASP A 3 11.76 17.61 -3.02
C ASP A 3 11.44 16.44 -3.96
N ARG A 4 10.33 16.52 -4.70
CA ARG A 4 9.90 15.52 -5.67
C ARG A 4 10.86 15.44 -6.86
N ASP A 5 11.17 16.58 -7.49
CA ASP A 5 12.12 16.62 -8.62
C ASP A 5 13.49 16.05 -8.23
N LYS A 6 13.95 16.37 -7.01
CA LYS A 6 15.20 15.85 -6.47
C LYS A 6 15.15 14.34 -6.30
N LEU A 7 14.08 13.82 -5.69
CA LEU A 7 13.88 12.39 -5.50
C LEU A 7 13.89 11.66 -6.85
N GLU A 8 13.11 12.15 -7.82
CA GLU A 8 13.01 11.55 -9.15
C GLU A 8 14.34 11.55 -9.88
N HIS A 9 15.05 12.70 -9.88
CA HIS A 9 16.36 12.80 -10.52
C HIS A 9 17.37 11.83 -9.91
N GLU A 10 17.44 11.77 -8.59
CA GLU A 10 18.37 10.90 -7.88
C GLU A 10 18.02 9.42 -8.02
N ALA A 11 16.73 9.07 -8.04
CA ALA A 11 16.27 7.70 -8.24
C ALA A 11 16.62 7.20 -9.65
N ARG A 12 16.31 8.00 -10.70
CA ARG A 12 16.66 7.66 -12.09
C ARG A 12 18.17 7.51 -12.30
N ALA A 13 18.96 8.39 -11.72
CA ALA A 13 20.44 8.30 -11.84
C ALA A 13 21.00 7.01 -11.25
N ALA A 14 20.34 6.44 -10.24
CA ALA A 14 20.75 5.22 -9.56
C ALA A 14 20.01 3.96 -10.03
N ALA A 15 18.93 4.10 -10.81
CA ALA A 15 18.12 3.00 -11.27
C ALA A 15 18.96 2.01 -12.10
N ARG A 16 18.92 0.76 -11.73
CA ARG A 16 19.58 -0.36 -12.41
C ARG A 16 18.71 -1.59 -12.23
N ALA A 17 18.49 -2.34 -13.29
CA ALA A 17 17.79 -3.60 -13.21
C ALA A 17 18.56 -4.65 -14.04
N VAL A 18 18.59 -5.88 -13.55
CA VAL A 18 19.19 -7.01 -14.22
C VAL A 18 18.27 -8.22 -14.13
N TYR A 19 18.07 -8.90 -15.25
CA TYR A 19 17.35 -10.17 -15.26
C TYR A 19 18.23 -11.27 -14.69
N ILE A 20 17.73 -11.95 -13.67
CA ILE A 20 18.46 -13.02 -12.96
C ILE A 20 17.88 -14.41 -13.18
N GLY A 21 16.98 -14.55 -14.15
CA GLY A 21 16.31 -15.81 -14.50
C GLY A 21 15.01 -16.04 -13.73
N ARG A 22 14.25 -17.07 -14.14
CA ARG A 22 12.99 -17.49 -13.50
C ARG A 22 12.02 -16.34 -13.32
N ASP A 23 11.76 -15.59 -14.38
CA ASP A 23 10.88 -14.42 -14.38
C ASP A 23 11.19 -13.39 -13.30
N THR A 24 12.48 -13.17 -12.99
CA THR A 24 12.86 -12.28 -11.89
C THR A 24 13.89 -11.24 -12.37
N LEU A 25 13.59 -9.97 -12.08
CA LEU A 25 14.54 -8.86 -12.13
C LEU A 25 15.06 -8.57 -10.72
N LEU A 26 16.33 -8.22 -10.60
CA LEU A 26 16.88 -7.55 -9.43
C LEU A 26 17.11 -6.09 -9.79
N ALA A 27 16.39 -5.17 -9.11
CA ALA A 27 16.43 -3.75 -9.39
C ALA A 27 16.96 -2.96 -8.18
N THR A 28 17.55 -1.78 -8.48
CA THR A 28 17.85 -0.76 -7.46
C THR A 28 16.77 0.31 -7.54
N VAL A 29 16.04 0.48 -6.45
CA VAL A 29 14.89 1.39 -6.32
C VAL A 29 15.17 2.41 -5.21
N LEU A 30 14.73 3.66 -5.40
CA LEU A 30 14.98 4.79 -4.51
C LEU A 30 16.45 4.89 -4.08
N ARG A 31 17.39 4.63 -5.03
CA ARG A 31 18.86 4.65 -4.86
C ARG A 31 19.43 3.57 -3.93
N ARG A 32 18.62 2.91 -3.13
CA ARG A 32 19.08 2.12 -1.97
C ARG A 32 18.48 0.74 -1.88
N PHE A 33 17.20 0.56 -2.23
CA PHE A 33 16.55 -0.74 -2.08
C PHE A 33 16.93 -1.69 -3.19
N LYS A 34 17.26 -2.92 -2.82
CA LYS A 34 17.37 -4.04 -3.73
C LYS A 34 16.02 -4.75 -3.76
N MET A 35 15.35 -4.71 -4.90
CA MET A 35 14.03 -5.29 -5.08
C MET A 35 14.07 -6.43 -6.06
N PHE A 36 13.49 -7.57 -5.69
CA PHE A 36 13.20 -8.68 -6.59
C PHE A 36 11.80 -8.47 -7.17
N LEU A 37 11.72 -8.37 -8.50
CA LEU A 37 10.51 -7.97 -9.22
C LEU A 37 10.14 -9.03 -10.25
N PRO A 38 8.83 -9.30 -10.50
CA PRO A 38 8.44 -10.22 -11.58
C PRO A 38 8.70 -9.57 -12.94
N ALA A 39 9.51 -10.20 -13.79
CA ALA A 39 9.86 -9.63 -15.10
C ALA A 39 8.69 -9.60 -16.10
N SER A 40 7.67 -10.42 -15.86
CA SER A 40 6.44 -10.48 -16.65
C SER A 40 5.41 -9.41 -16.32
N ASP A 41 5.57 -8.68 -15.20
CA ASP A 41 4.67 -7.58 -14.85
C ASP A 41 4.92 -6.37 -15.73
N VAL A 42 3.88 -5.89 -16.41
CA VAL A 42 3.94 -4.74 -17.33
C VAL A 42 3.36 -3.46 -16.72
N GLY A 43 2.89 -3.51 -15.48
CA GLY A 43 2.34 -2.38 -14.74
C GLY A 43 3.43 -1.57 -14.03
N ILE A 44 3.70 -1.89 -12.77
CA ILE A 44 4.64 -1.14 -11.93
C ILE A 44 6.12 -1.43 -12.24
N VAL A 45 6.45 -2.66 -12.66
CA VAL A 45 7.84 -3.11 -12.79
C VAL A 45 8.65 -2.32 -13.83
N PRO A 46 8.13 -1.93 -15.01
CA PRO A 46 8.86 -1.06 -15.93
C PRO A 46 9.30 0.27 -15.31
N HIS A 47 8.44 0.91 -14.51
CA HIS A 47 8.76 2.16 -13.80
C HIS A 47 9.86 1.94 -12.76
N LEU A 48 9.76 0.88 -11.94
CA LEU A 48 10.78 0.58 -10.95
C LEU A 48 12.13 0.22 -11.58
N ALA A 49 12.12 -0.45 -12.75
CA ALA A 49 13.33 -0.85 -13.46
C ALA A 49 14.03 0.33 -14.16
N LEU A 50 13.26 1.26 -14.75
CA LEU A 50 13.77 2.35 -15.57
C LEU A 50 13.95 3.64 -14.78
N ASP A 51 12.93 4.01 -13.98
CA ASP A 51 12.92 5.25 -13.23
C ASP A 51 13.45 5.07 -11.79
N GLY A 52 13.33 3.86 -11.22
CA GLY A 52 13.76 3.58 -9.86
C GLY A 52 12.82 4.12 -8.78
N PHE A 53 11.59 4.51 -9.13
CA PHE A 53 10.56 4.96 -8.19
C PHE A 53 9.15 4.70 -8.75
N TRP A 54 8.17 4.80 -7.88
CA TRP A 54 6.75 4.76 -8.16
C TRP A 54 6.07 5.92 -7.43
N GLU A 55 5.07 6.57 -8.03
CA GLU A 55 4.27 7.63 -7.40
C GLU A 55 5.11 8.56 -6.52
N SER A 56 6.02 9.31 -7.13
CA SER A 56 7.00 10.13 -6.41
C SER A 56 6.37 11.12 -5.43
N TRP A 57 5.16 11.64 -5.75
CA TRP A 57 4.41 12.53 -4.86
C TRP A 57 3.92 11.80 -3.60
N VAL A 58 3.38 10.58 -3.72
CA VAL A 58 2.99 9.75 -2.57
C VAL A 58 4.22 9.37 -1.76
N THR A 59 5.32 8.99 -2.44
CA THR A 59 6.60 8.70 -1.78
C THR A 59 7.08 9.89 -0.94
N CYS A 60 7.05 11.11 -1.48
CA CYS A 60 7.41 12.34 -0.75
C CYS A 60 6.50 12.57 0.46
N ALA A 61 5.20 12.33 0.33
CA ALA A 61 4.27 12.43 1.44
C ALA A 61 4.59 11.41 2.54
N MET A 62 4.87 10.15 2.18
CA MET A 62 5.22 9.10 3.15
C MET A 62 6.53 9.41 3.87
N LEU A 63 7.55 9.92 3.18
CA LEU A 63 8.80 10.40 3.78
C LEU A 63 8.57 11.48 4.86
N ARG A 64 7.52 12.29 4.72
CA ARG A 64 7.13 13.33 5.67
C ARG A 64 6.22 12.83 6.79
N MET A 65 5.48 11.74 6.60
CA MET A 65 4.46 11.26 7.54
C MET A 65 4.96 10.14 8.44
N VAL A 66 5.72 9.19 7.90
CA VAL A 66 6.22 8.04 8.67
C VAL A 66 7.47 8.44 9.45
N ARG A 67 7.54 8.02 10.71
CA ARG A 67 8.62 8.36 11.64
C ARG A 67 9.24 7.12 12.27
N PRO A 68 10.50 7.19 12.72
CA PRO A 68 11.12 6.11 13.49
C PRO A 68 10.27 5.65 14.66
N GLY A 69 10.23 4.34 14.89
CA GLY A 69 9.45 3.70 15.97
C GLY A 69 7.97 3.50 15.68
N MET A 70 7.44 4.01 14.56
CA MET A 70 6.02 3.83 14.21
C MET A 70 5.69 2.39 13.85
N ARG A 71 4.41 2.05 14.03
CA ARG A 71 3.77 0.80 13.63
C ARG A 71 2.94 1.04 12.39
N VAL A 72 3.27 0.37 11.30
CA VAL A 72 2.64 0.56 10.00
C VAL A 72 1.98 -0.74 9.54
N VAL A 73 0.75 -0.63 9.04
CA VAL A 73 0.10 -1.68 8.26
C VAL A 73 -0.01 -1.20 6.82
N ASN A 74 0.61 -1.94 5.90
CA ASN A 74 0.53 -1.71 4.47
C ASN A 74 -0.33 -2.81 3.85
N VAL A 75 -1.54 -2.48 3.46
CA VAL A 75 -2.50 -3.37 2.80
C VAL A 75 -2.36 -3.21 1.29
N GLY A 76 -2.27 -4.33 0.57
CA GLY A 76 -1.94 -4.35 -0.86
C GLY A 76 -0.46 -4.04 -1.08
N ALA A 77 0.42 -4.78 -0.40
CA ALA A 77 1.86 -4.49 -0.46
C ALA A 77 2.49 -4.70 -1.84
N ASN A 78 1.83 -5.48 -2.70
CA ASN A 78 2.27 -5.76 -4.06
C ASN A 78 3.75 -6.21 -4.09
N VAL A 79 4.59 -5.71 -5.00
CA VAL A 79 6.04 -6.01 -5.07
C VAL A 79 6.84 -5.48 -3.88
N GLY A 80 6.20 -4.72 -2.97
CA GLY A 80 6.80 -4.26 -1.72
C GLY A 80 7.48 -2.90 -1.79
N TYR A 81 7.16 -2.05 -2.76
CA TYR A 81 7.74 -0.72 -2.87
C TYR A 81 7.52 0.10 -1.59
N TYR A 82 6.27 0.28 -1.18
CA TYR A 82 5.96 1.00 0.06
C TYR A 82 6.37 0.23 1.30
N ALA A 83 6.27 -1.11 1.30
CA ALA A 83 6.68 -1.93 2.43
C ALA A 83 8.17 -1.74 2.80
N LEU A 84 9.07 -1.71 1.81
CA LEU A 84 10.49 -1.45 2.03
C LEU A 84 10.75 0.00 2.45
N LEU A 85 10.06 0.96 1.83
CA LEU A 85 10.13 2.37 2.23
C LEU A 85 9.72 2.55 3.69
N PHE A 86 8.60 1.97 4.11
CA PHE A 86 8.15 2.05 5.49
C PHE A 86 9.11 1.36 6.46
N ALA A 87 9.62 0.18 6.10
CA ALA A 87 10.60 -0.53 6.93
C ALA A 87 11.86 0.30 7.19
N ASP A 88 12.32 1.02 6.17
CA ASP A 88 13.44 1.93 6.31
C ASP A 88 13.11 3.13 7.22
N LEU A 89 11.94 3.74 7.03
CA LEU A 89 11.53 4.94 7.76
C LEU A 89 11.25 4.66 9.25
N VAL A 90 10.59 3.54 9.55
CA VAL A 90 10.31 3.18 10.96
C VAL A 90 11.56 2.74 11.70
N GLY A 91 12.59 2.30 10.99
CA GLY A 91 13.83 1.82 11.58
C GLY A 91 13.64 0.54 12.43
N LYS A 92 14.68 0.15 13.17
CA LYS A 92 14.70 -1.09 13.95
C LYS A 92 13.75 -1.10 15.15
N ASP A 93 13.34 0.08 15.63
CA ASP A 93 12.47 0.24 16.79
C ASP A 93 10.98 0.33 16.40
N GLY A 94 10.68 0.38 15.09
CA GLY A 94 9.34 0.30 14.54
C GLY A 94 9.01 -1.09 13.99
N VAL A 95 7.84 -1.24 13.41
CA VAL A 95 7.40 -2.47 12.76
C VAL A 95 6.48 -2.18 11.58
N VAL A 96 6.60 -2.97 10.52
CA VAL A 96 5.76 -2.90 9.33
C VAL A 96 5.13 -4.26 9.08
N PHE A 97 3.81 -4.28 8.89
CA PHE A 97 3.09 -5.43 8.36
C PHE A 97 2.70 -5.13 6.92
N ALA A 98 3.36 -5.82 5.99
CA ALA A 98 3.05 -5.82 4.57
C ALA A 98 2.10 -6.97 4.28
N VAL A 99 0.85 -6.65 3.93
CA VAL A 99 -0.20 -7.65 3.69
C VAL A 99 -0.43 -7.73 2.19
N GLU A 100 -0.18 -8.91 1.62
CA GLU A 100 -0.26 -9.18 0.19
C GLU A 100 -0.85 -10.58 -0.02
N PRO A 101 -1.98 -10.72 -0.73
CA PRO A 101 -2.57 -12.04 -0.95
C PRO A 101 -1.88 -12.87 -2.04
N ASN A 102 -1.16 -12.24 -2.99
CA ASN A 102 -0.49 -12.96 -4.08
C ASN A 102 0.76 -13.70 -3.56
N PRO A 103 0.77 -15.07 -3.59
CA PRO A 103 1.87 -15.83 -3.04
C PRO A 103 3.21 -15.60 -3.76
N ASP A 104 3.19 -15.29 -5.06
CA ASP A 104 4.39 -15.09 -5.84
C ASP A 104 5.05 -13.75 -5.49
N LEU A 105 4.24 -12.70 -5.30
CA LEU A 105 4.71 -11.40 -4.84
C LEU A 105 5.25 -11.47 -3.40
N CYS A 106 4.58 -12.23 -2.51
CA CYS A 106 5.08 -12.47 -1.15
C CYS A 106 6.50 -13.08 -1.16
N VAL A 107 6.76 -14.06 -2.05
CA VAL A 107 8.09 -14.68 -2.17
C VAL A 107 9.14 -13.66 -2.60
N LEU A 108 8.83 -12.79 -3.55
CA LEU A 108 9.75 -11.76 -4.05
C LEU A 108 9.96 -10.66 -2.99
N LEU A 109 8.91 -10.26 -2.29
CA LEU A 109 8.98 -9.30 -1.19
C LEU A 109 9.82 -9.82 -0.02
N GLU A 110 9.66 -11.10 0.36
CA GLU A 110 10.52 -11.71 1.39
C GLU A 110 12.00 -11.74 0.98
N LYS A 111 12.33 -12.03 -0.30
CA LYS A 111 13.69 -11.93 -0.81
C LYS A 111 14.21 -10.49 -0.73
N SER A 112 13.39 -9.51 -1.12
CA SER A 112 13.72 -8.09 -1.06
C SER A 112 13.98 -7.64 0.39
N LYS A 113 13.11 -8.01 1.33
CA LYS A 113 13.26 -7.79 2.77
C LYS A 113 14.59 -8.31 3.30
N HIS A 114 14.89 -9.59 3.05
CA HIS A 114 16.13 -10.22 3.54
C HIS A 114 17.37 -9.56 2.95
N THR A 115 17.36 -9.24 1.65
CA THR A 115 18.50 -8.60 0.96
C THR A 115 18.79 -7.20 1.50
N ASN A 116 17.76 -6.47 1.95
CA ASN A 116 17.91 -5.15 2.56
C ASN A 116 18.10 -5.20 4.09
N GLY A 117 17.99 -6.36 4.73
CA GLY A 117 18.20 -6.51 6.17
C GLY A 117 17.08 -5.97 7.05
N TYR A 118 15.84 -5.90 6.56
CA TYR A 118 14.70 -5.34 7.30
C TYR A 118 14.00 -6.40 8.17
N ALA A 119 14.57 -6.71 9.34
CA ALA A 119 13.98 -7.67 10.27
C ALA A 119 12.61 -7.22 10.82
N GLN A 120 12.37 -5.90 10.91
CA GLN A 120 11.14 -5.28 11.38
C GLN A 120 9.99 -5.30 10.35
N LEU A 121 10.24 -5.76 9.11
CA LEU A 121 9.22 -5.96 8.10
C LEU A 121 8.67 -7.38 8.18
N CYS A 122 7.38 -7.52 8.41
CA CYS A 122 6.65 -8.79 8.43
C CYS A 122 5.76 -8.88 7.18
N VAL A 123 5.94 -9.90 6.37
CA VAL A 123 5.10 -10.16 5.19
C VAL A 123 4.00 -11.14 5.57
N LEU A 124 2.75 -10.76 5.37
CA LEU A 124 1.58 -11.58 5.63
C LEU A 124 0.88 -11.92 4.32
N ARG A 125 0.83 -13.21 4.00
CA ARG A 125 0.08 -13.69 2.84
C ARG A 125 -1.41 -13.80 3.18
N ALA A 126 -2.14 -12.72 3.01
CA ALA A 126 -3.57 -12.62 3.24
C ALA A 126 -4.19 -11.49 2.43
N ALA A 127 -5.47 -11.58 2.15
CA ALA A 127 -6.28 -10.43 1.77
C ALA A 127 -6.82 -9.74 3.02
N VAL A 128 -7.23 -8.49 2.90
CA VAL A 128 -7.85 -7.74 4.00
C VAL A 128 -9.27 -7.35 3.60
N ALA A 129 -10.21 -7.53 4.53
CA ALA A 129 -11.61 -7.18 4.33
C ALA A 129 -12.32 -6.88 5.67
N ASP A 130 -13.63 -6.98 5.68
CA ASP A 130 -14.53 -6.71 6.82
C ASP A 130 -14.56 -7.81 7.89
N ALA A 131 -14.18 -9.05 7.52
CA ALA A 131 -14.21 -10.20 8.43
C ALA A 131 -13.06 -11.17 8.15
N VAL A 132 -12.70 -11.96 9.17
CA VAL A 132 -11.73 -13.05 9.05
C VAL A 132 -12.41 -14.26 8.40
N GLY A 133 -11.71 -14.94 7.50
CA GLY A 133 -12.21 -16.13 6.83
C GLY A 133 -11.33 -16.62 5.69
N ASP A 134 -11.91 -17.42 4.84
CA ASP A 134 -11.30 -17.85 3.58
C ASP A 134 -11.88 -17.05 2.41
N GLY A 135 -11.08 -16.81 1.40
CA GLY A 135 -11.48 -16.11 0.19
C GLY A 135 -10.80 -16.67 -1.05
N THR A 136 -11.15 -16.09 -2.16
CA THR A 136 -10.55 -16.41 -3.46
C THR A 136 -10.10 -15.13 -4.12
N MET A 137 -8.87 -15.15 -4.63
CA MET A 137 -8.27 -14.04 -5.36
C MET A 137 -8.14 -14.42 -6.83
N VAL A 138 -8.43 -13.47 -7.69
CA VAL A 138 -8.15 -13.52 -9.12
C VAL A 138 -6.92 -12.70 -9.41
N ILE A 139 -5.93 -13.30 -10.08
CA ILE A 139 -4.68 -12.65 -10.51
C ILE A 139 -4.70 -12.58 -12.03
N PRO A 140 -4.92 -11.40 -12.64
CA PRO A 140 -4.83 -11.22 -14.09
C PRO A 140 -3.43 -11.53 -14.62
N GLU A 141 -3.35 -12.14 -15.81
CA GLU A 141 -2.05 -12.43 -16.44
C GLU A 141 -1.34 -11.13 -16.84
N GLY A 142 -0.07 -10.99 -16.48
CA GLY A 142 0.75 -9.81 -16.77
C GLY A 142 0.45 -8.55 -15.95
N TYR A 143 -0.60 -8.56 -15.12
CA TYR A 143 -1.04 -7.43 -14.30
C TYR A 143 -1.27 -7.86 -12.85
N ALA A 144 -0.21 -8.34 -12.21
CA ALA A 144 -0.30 -8.82 -10.83
C ALA A 144 -0.79 -7.74 -9.84
N MET A 145 -0.58 -6.47 -10.16
CA MET A 145 -1.08 -5.33 -9.38
C MET A 145 -2.62 -5.24 -9.35
N ASN A 146 -3.31 -5.72 -10.37
CA ASN A 146 -4.77 -5.69 -10.45
C ASN A 146 -5.42 -6.93 -9.83
N ALA A 147 -4.69 -7.69 -9.02
CA ALA A 147 -5.23 -8.83 -8.30
C ALA A 147 -6.28 -8.37 -7.29
N HIS A 148 -7.47 -8.99 -7.31
CA HIS A 148 -8.59 -8.59 -6.47
C HIS A 148 -9.28 -9.77 -5.81
N LEU A 149 -9.90 -9.50 -4.66
CA LEU A 149 -10.72 -10.46 -3.93
C LEU A 149 -12.14 -10.45 -4.48
N GLY A 150 -12.72 -11.59 -4.86
CA GLY A 150 -14.12 -11.59 -5.27
C GLY A 150 -14.60 -12.78 -6.09
N ASP A 151 -15.68 -12.52 -6.84
CA ASP A 151 -16.36 -13.50 -7.66
C ASP A 151 -15.45 -14.00 -8.80
N VAL A 152 -15.32 -15.31 -8.89
CA VAL A 152 -14.51 -15.98 -9.90
C VAL A 152 -15.31 -16.33 -11.16
N SER A 153 -16.61 -16.04 -11.20
CA SER A 153 -17.47 -16.33 -12.35
C SER A 153 -17.09 -15.45 -13.55
N GLY A 154 -16.52 -16.08 -14.57
CA GLY A 154 -16.05 -15.37 -15.77
C GLY A 154 -14.72 -14.63 -15.63
N ALA A 155 -14.00 -14.84 -14.53
CA ALA A 155 -12.71 -14.18 -14.31
C ALA A 155 -11.63 -14.71 -15.25
N GLU A 156 -10.98 -13.81 -15.98
CA GLU A 156 -9.76 -14.10 -16.73
C GLU A 156 -8.55 -13.94 -15.81
N GLY A 157 -7.81 -15.03 -15.56
CA GLY A 157 -6.63 -15.02 -14.71
C GLY A 157 -6.47 -16.27 -13.86
N ARG A 158 -5.43 -16.30 -13.06
CA ARG A 158 -5.15 -17.38 -12.11
C ARG A 158 -5.98 -17.20 -10.84
N ILE A 159 -6.74 -18.22 -10.47
CA ILE A 159 -7.55 -18.24 -9.25
C ILE A 159 -6.74 -18.86 -8.12
N VAL A 160 -6.61 -18.16 -7.00
CA VAL A 160 -5.80 -18.58 -5.85
C VAL A 160 -6.63 -18.49 -4.56
N PRO A 161 -6.72 -19.58 -3.77
CA PRO A 161 -7.31 -19.51 -2.44
C PRO A 161 -6.41 -18.63 -1.54
N THR A 162 -7.05 -17.80 -0.73
CA THR A 162 -6.35 -16.89 0.18
C THR A 162 -7.04 -16.82 1.53
N LEU A 163 -6.26 -16.58 2.58
CA LEU A 163 -6.80 -16.20 3.87
C LEU A 163 -7.28 -14.74 3.82
N VAL A 164 -8.36 -14.45 4.51
CA VAL A 164 -8.88 -13.09 4.68
C VAL A 164 -8.73 -12.71 6.15
N SER A 165 -8.20 -11.53 6.39
CA SER A 165 -8.07 -10.95 7.73
C SER A 165 -8.68 -9.55 7.78
N THR A 166 -8.64 -8.92 8.94
CA THR A 166 -9.03 -7.52 9.11
C THR A 166 -7.82 -6.70 9.59
N VAL A 167 -7.82 -5.40 9.34
CA VAL A 167 -6.77 -4.52 9.89
C VAL A 167 -6.71 -4.63 11.41
N ASP A 168 -7.86 -4.70 12.07
CA ASP A 168 -7.91 -4.81 13.53
C ASP A 168 -7.24 -6.08 14.06
N VAL A 169 -7.45 -7.23 13.41
CA VAL A 169 -6.81 -8.49 13.79
C VAL A 169 -5.30 -8.41 13.58
N ILE A 170 -4.85 -7.89 12.45
CA ILE A 170 -3.42 -7.72 12.14
C ILE A 170 -2.76 -6.79 13.16
N ALA A 171 -3.33 -5.62 13.40
CA ALA A 171 -2.79 -4.64 14.33
C ALA A 171 -2.74 -5.16 15.76
N MET A 172 -3.84 -5.75 16.25
CA MET A 172 -3.93 -6.18 17.64
C MET A 172 -3.09 -7.43 17.96
N SER A 173 -3.01 -8.39 17.03
CA SER A 173 -2.27 -9.64 17.27
C SER A 173 -0.77 -9.51 17.03
N SER A 174 -0.39 -8.67 16.09
CA SER A 174 0.98 -8.66 15.54
C SER A 174 1.78 -7.41 15.94
N LEU A 175 1.11 -6.26 16.09
CA LEU A 175 1.77 -4.99 16.46
C LEU A 175 1.79 -4.73 17.98
N GLN A 176 1.19 -5.61 18.78
CA GLN A 176 1.00 -5.39 20.21
C GLN A 176 0.28 -4.06 20.52
N GLY A 177 -0.65 -3.66 19.64
CA GLY A 177 -1.44 -2.44 19.75
C GLY A 177 -1.82 -1.86 18.39
N PRO A 178 -2.67 -0.83 18.36
CA PRO A 178 -3.17 -0.25 17.11
C PRO A 178 -2.04 0.39 16.28
N ALA A 179 -2.19 0.38 14.97
CA ALA A 179 -1.24 0.99 14.03
C ALA A 179 -1.17 2.53 14.21
N ASP A 180 -0.01 3.11 13.91
CA ASP A 180 0.18 4.57 13.82
C ASP A 180 -0.18 5.06 12.42
N VAL A 181 0.13 4.23 11.41
CA VAL A 181 -0.21 4.49 10.00
C VAL A 181 -0.81 3.23 9.40
N VAL A 182 -1.91 3.37 8.65
CA VAL A 182 -2.45 2.32 7.78
C VAL A 182 -2.45 2.87 6.37
N PHE A 183 -1.74 2.19 5.48
CA PHE A 183 -1.67 2.49 4.05
C PHE A 183 -2.46 1.40 3.31
N ILE A 184 -3.47 1.80 2.56
CA ILE A 184 -4.42 0.89 1.89
C ILE A 184 -4.46 1.23 0.41
N ASP A 185 -4.09 0.25 -0.40
CA ASP A 185 -4.19 0.24 -1.84
C ASP A 185 -4.58 -1.20 -2.21
N ALA A 186 -5.87 -1.47 -2.31
CA ALA A 186 -6.42 -2.83 -2.32
C ALA A 186 -7.43 -3.10 -3.45
N GLU A 187 -7.31 -2.30 -4.53
CA GLU A 187 -7.98 -2.54 -5.81
C GLU A 187 -9.50 -2.74 -5.70
N GLY A 188 -10.15 -1.88 -4.90
CA GLY A 188 -11.61 -1.85 -4.72
C GLY A 188 -12.13 -2.55 -3.46
N ALA A 189 -11.25 -3.03 -2.58
CA ALA A 189 -11.65 -3.61 -1.30
C ALA A 189 -11.77 -2.58 -0.15
N GLU A 190 -11.52 -1.29 -0.40
CA GLU A 190 -11.35 -0.24 0.60
C GLU A 190 -12.58 -0.05 1.49
N GLU A 191 -13.81 -0.14 0.93
CA GLU A 191 -15.04 -0.07 1.73
C GLU A 191 -15.13 -1.23 2.73
N ARG A 192 -14.79 -2.45 2.29
CA ARG A 192 -14.79 -3.62 3.17
C ARG A 192 -13.69 -3.55 4.22
N ILE A 193 -12.51 -3.07 3.83
CA ILE A 193 -11.38 -2.86 4.75
C ILE A 193 -11.75 -1.84 5.81
N TRP A 194 -12.43 -0.76 5.42
CA TRP A 194 -12.95 0.24 6.36
C TRP A 194 -13.84 -0.37 7.45
N GLU A 195 -14.72 -1.28 7.09
CA GLU A 195 -15.57 -1.97 8.08
C GLU A 195 -14.78 -2.93 9.00
N GLY A 196 -13.64 -3.44 8.55
CA GLY A 196 -12.75 -4.34 9.28
C GLY A 196 -11.71 -3.65 10.18
N MET A 197 -11.72 -2.30 10.30
CA MET A 197 -10.70 -1.55 11.04
C MET A 197 -11.28 -0.62 12.11
N LYS A 198 -12.39 -1.02 12.72
CA LYS A 198 -13.13 -0.20 13.71
C LYS A 198 -12.29 0.22 14.91
N LYS A 199 -11.56 -0.71 15.53
CA LYS A 199 -10.66 -0.44 16.66
C LYS A 199 -9.45 0.40 16.27
N THR A 200 -8.88 0.13 15.09
CA THR A 200 -7.76 0.90 14.57
C THR A 200 -8.16 2.36 14.32
N ARG A 201 -9.38 2.59 13.82
CA ARG A 201 -9.92 3.94 13.60
C ARG A 201 -10.19 4.72 14.89
N GLU A 202 -10.42 4.05 16.01
CA GLU A 202 -10.64 4.70 17.32
C GLU A 202 -9.37 5.33 17.89
N LYS A 203 -8.17 4.95 17.41
CA LYS A 203 -6.91 5.53 17.86
C LYS A 203 -6.86 7.03 17.50
N PRO A 204 -6.68 7.93 18.51
CA PRO A 204 -6.80 9.38 18.28
C PRO A 204 -5.82 9.97 17.25
N ASP A 205 -4.61 9.42 17.18
CA ASP A 205 -3.49 9.92 16.37
C ASP A 205 -3.17 9.02 15.15
N VAL A 206 -4.07 8.09 14.80
CA VAL A 206 -3.90 7.26 13.59
C VAL A 206 -3.94 8.13 12.33
N THR A 207 -3.04 7.83 11.41
CA THR A 207 -3.08 8.35 10.05
C THR A 207 -3.49 7.23 9.10
N LEU A 208 -4.54 7.44 8.33
CA LEU A 208 -4.98 6.52 7.30
C LEU A 208 -4.67 7.13 5.94
N VAL A 209 -4.06 6.35 5.07
CA VAL A 209 -3.79 6.71 3.67
C VAL A 209 -4.47 5.64 2.82
N ILE A 210 -5.43 6.04 2.01
CA ILE A 210 -6.33 5.11 1.32
C ILE A 210 -6.40 5.49 -0.15
N GLU A 211 -6.16 4.54 -1.06
CA GLU A 211 -6.50 4.74 -2.47
C GLU A 211 -8.00 4.98 -2.58
N PHE A 212 -8.39 6.16 -3.02
CA PHE A 212 -9.78 6.53 -3.19
C PHE A 212 -10.08 6.73 -4.67
N SER A 213 -10.72 5.73 -5.26
CA SER A 213 -11.10 5.69 -6.67
C SER A 213 -12.63 5.79 -6.80
N PRO A 214 -13.21 7.00 -6.96
CA PRO A 214 -14.66 7.18 -6.99
C PRO A 214 -15.41 6.24 -7.94
N PRO A 215 -14.91 5.91 -9.15
CA PRO A 215 -15.59 5.00 -10.07
C PRO A 215 -15.75 3.56 -9.56
N ARG A 216 -14.95 3.14 -8.57
CA ARG A 216 -15.02 1.78 -7.98
C ARG A 216 -16.13 1.64 -6.95
N TYR A 217 -16.71 2.75 -6.45
CA TYR A 217 -17.71 2.73 -5.38
C TYR A 217 -19.12 2.97 -5.93
N LYS A 218 -20.12 2.27 -5.38
CA LYS A 218 -21.53 2.50 -5.71
C LYS A 218 -22.00 3.87 -5.25
N ASP A 219 -21.50 4.33 -4.11
CA ASP A 219 -21.77 5.61 -3.49
C ASP A 219 -20.48 6.20 -2.90
N ALA A 220 -19.67 6.79 -3.77
CA ALA A 220 -18.40 7.40 -3.37
C ALA A 220 -18.59 8.55 -2.36
N VAL A 221 -19.66 9.34 -2.48
CA VAL A 221 -19.98 10.41 -1.53
C VAL A 221 -20.35 9.84 -0.17
N GLY A 222 -21.21 8.82 -0.15
CA GLY A 222 -21.59 8.13 1.09
C GLY A 222 -20.40 7.50 1.78
N PHE A 223 -19.48 6.88 1.02
CA PHE A 223 -18.26 6.30 1.58
C PHE A 223 -17.35 7.39 2.16
N ALA A 224 -17.09 8.47 1.46
CA ALA A 224 -16.30 9.59 1.97
C ALA A 224 -16.94 10.25 3.21
N LYS A 225 -18.27 10.34 3.27
CA LYS A 225 -18.99 10.84 4.46
C LYS A 225 -18.84 9.96 5.70
N LYS A 226 -18.66 8.64 5.54
CA LYS A 226 -18.34 7.78 6.69
C LYS A 226 -17.05 8.22 7.39
N PHE A 227 -16.05 8.69 6.63
CA PHE A 227 -14.80 9.19 7.21
C PHE A 227 -15.04 10.41 8.10
N GLU A 228 -15.84 11.39 7.62
CA GLU A 228 -16.22 12.58 8.42
C GLU A 228 -17.05 12.20 9.65
N GLN A 229 -17.99 11.26 9.49
CA GLN A 229 -18.84 10.76 10.61
C GLN A 229 -18.00 10.09 11.70
N ASP A 230 -16.91 9.40 11.32
CA ASP A 230 -15.96 8.80 12.26
C ASP A 230 -14.96 9.83 12.83
N GLY A 231 -15.13 11.12 12.50
CA GLY A 231 -14.39 12.25 13.07
C GLY A 231 -13.05 12.54 12.39
N PHE A 232 -12.86 12.10 11.16
CA PHE A 232 -11.65 12.41 10.38
C PHE A 232 -11.83 13.69 9.55
N ALA A 233 -10.78 14.50 9.48
CA ALA A 233 -10.60 15.47 8.41
C ALA A 233 -10.06 14.73 7.19
N LEU A 234 -10.55 15.12 6.01
CA LEU A 234 -10.21 14.49 4.74
C LEU A 234 -9.27 15.38 3.93
N GLY A 235 -8.24 14.79 3.38
CA GLY A 235 -7.38 15.42 2.39
C GLY A 235 -6.95 14.39 1.35
N TYR A 236 -6.19 14.82 0.38
CA TYR A 236 -5.50 13.94 -0.56
C TYR A 236 -4.06 14.43 -0.77
N ILE A 237 -3.21 13.54 -1.23
CA ILE A 237 -1.82 13.86 -1.56
C ILE A 237 -1.81 14.50 -2.94
N ASP A 238 -1.40 15.77 -3.03
CA ASP A 238 -1.27 16.50 -4.29
C ASP A 238 0.03 16.17 -5.04
N ASP A 239 0.20 16.75 -6.22
CA ASP A 239 1.34 16.50 -7.10
C ASP A 239 2.70 16.88 -6.50
N ASP A 240 2.74 17.74 -5.47
CA ASP A 240 3.96 18.12 -4.73
C ASP A 240 4.18 17.25 -3.47
N GLY A 241 3.30 16.28 -3.22
CA GLY A 241 3.31 15.43 -2.03
C GLY A 241 2.88 16.16 -0.76
N ALA A 242 2.18 17.29 -0.89
CA ALA A 242 1.52 17.96 0.21
C ALA A 242 0.10 17.42 0.42
N ILE A 243 -0.54 17.74 1.54
CA ILE A 243 -1.91 17.32 1.81
C ILE A 243 -2.85 18.49 1.52
N ALA A 244 -3.69 18.34 0.50
CA ALA A 244 -4.78 19.26 0.18
C ALA A 244 -6.04 18.82 0.92
N TRP A 245 -6.49 19.61 1.91
CA TRP A 245 -7.70 19.29 2.69
C TRP A 245 -8.96 19.63 1.93
N VAL A 246 -9.95 18.74 1.95
CA VAL A 246 -11.19 18.83 1.17
C VAL A 246 -12.39 18.30 1.96
N THR A 247 -13.62 18.51 1.45
CA THR A 247 -14.85 17.85 1.95
C THR A 247 -15.07 16.51 1.28
N ALA A 248 -15.94 15.68 1.85
CA ALA A 248 -16.35 14.40 1.28
C ALA A 248 -16.87 14.52 -0.15
N GLU A 249 -17.71 15.55 -0.42
CA GLU A 249 -18.26 15.80 -1.76
C GLU A 249 -17.15 16.15 -2.76
N ARG A 250 -16.16 16.95 -2.34
CA ARG A 250 -15.05 17.34 -3.20
C ARG A 250 -14.12 16.15 -3.49
N LEU A 251 -13.84 15.30 -2.49
CA LEU A 251 -13.07 14.08 -2.67
C LEU A 251 -13.75 13.14 -3.66
N ALA A 252 -15.06 12.89 -3.47
CA ALA A 252 -15.83 11.98 -4.31
C ALA A 252 -16.08 12.49 -5.74
N ALA A 253 -16.03 13.81 -5.97
CA ALA A 253 -16.15 14.40 -7.31
C ALA A 253 -14.81 14.53 -8.04
N GLY A 254 -13.70 14.16 -7.39
CA GLY A 254 -12.34 14.25 -7.94
C GLY A 254 -11.92 13.00 -8.73
N PRO A 255 -10.67 12.99 -9.20
CA PRO A 255 -10.05 11.80 -9.76
C PRO A 255 -9.71 10.78 -8.66
N GLU A 256 -9.18 9.64 -9.08
CA GLU A 256 -8.51 8.70 -8.18
C GLU A 256 -7.31 9.37 -7.50
N VAL A 257 -7.20 9.23 -6.18
CA VAL A 257 -6.15 9.85 -5.37
C VAL A 257 -5.81 8.99 -4.16
N MET A 258 -4.64 9.22 -3.57
CA MET A 258 -4.34 8.74 -2.22
C MET A 258 -4.94 9.71 -1.20
N ALA A 259 -6.09 9.35 -0.65
CA ALA A 259 -6.76 10.10 0.40
C ALA A 259 -6.00 9.98 1.73
N VAL A 260 -5.93 11.07 2.48
CA VAL A 260 -5.30 11.13 3.81
C VAL A 260 -6.35 11.52 4.84
N LEU A 261 -6.52 10.67 5.84
CA LEU A 261 -7.49 10.87 6.89
C LEU A 261 -6.76 11.05 8.23
N ARG A 262 -7.03 12.13 8.93
CA ARG A 262 -6.51 12.44 10.26
C ARG A 262 -7.56 13.07 11.14
N ARG A 263 -7.51 12.79 12.43
CA ARG A 263 -8.36 13.53 13.37
C ARG A 263 -7.85 14.96 13.52
N PRO A 264 -8.74 15.96 13.54
CA PRO A 264 -8.37 17.33 13.93
C PRO A 264 -7.74 17.33 15.33
N ARG A 265 -6.67 18.09 15.49
CA ARG A 265 -6.04 18.29 16.80
C ARG A 265 -6.79 19.31 17.63
#